data_71ba570f67a9388baa2d35ae5a5b9c0b
#
_entry.id   71ba570f67a9388baa2d35ae5a5b9c0b
#
_cell.length_a   1.000
_cell.length_b   1.000
_cell.length_c   1.000
_cell.angle_alpha   90.00
_cell.angle_beta   90.00
_cell.angle_gamma   90.00
#
_symmetry.space_group_name_H-M   'P 1'
#
loop_
_entity.id
_entity.type
_entity.pdbx_description
1 polymer ?
#
loop_
_entity_poly.entity_id
_entity_poly.type
_entity_poly.pdbx_seq_one_letter_code
_entity_poly.pdbx_strand_id
1 'polypeptide(L)'
;MKTYVLDVLENVLNEEEANQYYYKAFIEMNKKEKIPYIVNENRYLKFLLRLYKMDKNMVYKFRFFEKWCFDFLSNSEKLHYKNSIRKLRRKALGKKKFLNKDKDILEMIFKMSFRDVFGFQKGYKIYFSNLKILITSLTDYCYFITFLDKDEEKVKNLVKKSKLFLRWGEIWS
;
A
#
# COMPACT_ATOMS: atom_id res chain seq x y z
N MET A 1 5.34 19.06 9.21
CA MET A 1 4.81 17.82 8.59
C MET A 1 4.57 16.81 9.69
N LYS A 2 3.44 16.11 9.64
CA LYS A 2 3.09 15.06 10.60
C LYS A 2 3.18 13.70 9.95
N THR A 3 3.58 12.70 10.73
CA THR A 3 3.64 11.30 10.30
C THR A 3 2.82 10.45 11.25
N TYR A 4 1.97 9.60 10.68
CA TYR A 4 1.12 8.66 11.40
C TYR A 4 1.31 7.26 10.85
N VAL A 5 0.99 6.25 11.65
CA VAL A 5 0.75 4.89 11.16
C VAL A 5 -0.68 4.83 10.63
N LEU A 6 -0.84 4.45 9.38
CA LEU A 6 -2.11 4.16 8.74
C LEU A 6 -2.37 2.66 8.84
N ASP A 7 -3.44 2.28 9.54
CA ASP A 7 -3.71 0.88 9.87
C ASP A 7 -5.20 0.52 9.70
N VAL A 8 -5.48 -0.77 9.61
CA VAL A 8 -6.83 -1.35 9.69
C VAL A 8 -7.30 -1.55 11.12
N LEU A 9 -6.38 -1.50 12.08
CA LEU A 9 -6.61 -1.66 13.51
C LEU A 9 -6.52 -0.32 14.22
N GLU A 10 -7.43 -0.08 15.14
CA GLU A 10 -7.45 1.13 15.95
C GLU A 10 -6.32 1.10 17.00
N ASN A 11 -6.08 -0.07 17.58
CA ASN A 11 -5.07 -0.28 18.60
C ASN A 11 -3.94 -1.18 18.09
N VAL A 12 -2.78 -1.08 18.72
CA VAL A 12 -1.66 -2.01 18.50
C VAL A 12 -2.06 -3.37 19.07
N LEU A 13 -1.87 -4.43 18.31
CA LEU A 13 -2.03 -5.79 18.79
C LEU A 13 -0.93 -6.11 19.82
N ASN A 14 -1.25 -6.85 20.85
CA ASN A 14 -0.25 -7.49 21.69
C ASN A 14 0.47 -8.62 20.90
N GLU A 15 1.55 -9.18 21.45
CA GLU A 15 2.37 -10.18 20.77
C GLU A 15 1.57 -11.43 20.39
N GLU A 16 0.70 -11.91 21.27
CA GLU A 16 -0.12 -13.08 21.04
C GLU A 16 -1.16 -12.87 19.94
N GLU A 17 -1.83 -11.73 19.96
CA GLU A 17 -2.77 -11.31 18.91
C GLU A 17 -2.06 -11.11 17.56
N ALA A 18 -0.88 -10.50 17.57
CA ALA A 18 -0.09 -10.29 16.37
C ALA A 18 0.34 -11.62 15.74
N ASN A 19 0.78 -12.59 16.54
CA ASN A 19 1.15 -13.92 16.07
C ASN A 19 -0.03 -14.66 15.42
N GLN A 20 -1.24 -14.51 15.96
CA GLN A 20 -2.44 -15.09 15.34
C GLN A 20 -2.85 -14.38 14.04
N TYR A 21 -2.61 -13.07 13.95
CA TYR A 21 -3.05 -12.26 12.82
C TYR A 21 -2.11 -12.31 11.62
N TYR A 22 -0.79 -12.43 11.83
CA TYR A 22 0.24 -12.29 10.79
C TYR A 22 1.02 -13.56 10.47
N TYR A 23 0.54 -14.70 10.92
CA TYR A 23 1.30 -15.96 10.89
C TYR A 23 1.65 -16.48 9.49
N LYS A 24 0.89 -16.10 8.43
CA LYS A 24 1.08 -16.65 7.08
C LYS A 24 1.31 -15.57 6.02
N ALA A 25 2.24 -15.82 5.11
CA ALA A 25 2.37 -15.03 3.89
C ALA A 25 1.12 -15.22 3.00
N PHE A 26 0.71 -14.16 2.28
CA PHE A 26 -0.49 -14.19 1.42
C PHE A 26 -0.50 -15.36 0.43
N ILE A 27 0.67 -15.74 -0.10
CA ILE A 27 0.81 -16.85 -1.05
C ILE A 27 0.46 -18.21 -0.42
N GLU A 28 0.71 -18.35 0.88
CA GLU A 28 0.49 -19.59 1.65
C GLU A 28 -0.94 -19.71 2.19
N MET A 29 -1.70 -18.62 2.17
CA MET A 29 -3.06 -18.58 2.67
C MET A 29 -4.02 -19.38 1.76
N ASN A 30 -4.89 -20.16 2.37
CA ASN A 30 -6.01 -20.79 1.68
C ASN A 30 -7.11 -19.76 1.34
N LYS A 31 -8.16 -20.18 0.62
CA LYS A 31 -9.25 -19.26 0.18
C LYS A 31 -9.97 -18.57 1.34
N LYS A 32 -10.21 -19.28 2.46
CA LYS A 32 -10.92 -18.72 3.61
C LYS A 32 -10.05 -17.69 4.35
N GLU A 33 -8.78 -17.99 4.53
CA GLU A 33 -7.80 -17.08 5.16
C GLU A 33 -7.60 -15.79 4.34
N LYS A 34 -7.68 -15.87 3.00
CA LYS A 34 -7.57 -14.70 2.12
C LYS A 34 -8.73 -13.71 2.21
N ILE A 35 -9.91 -14.14 2.67
CA ILE A 35 -11.10 -13.26 2.71
C ILE A 35 -10.87 -12.03 3.60
N PRO A 36 -10.56 -12.16 4.91
CA PRO A 36 -10.32 -10.99 5.76
C PRO A 36 -9.14 -10.14 5.28
N TYR A 37 -8.11 -10.80 4.73
CA TYR A 37 -6.95 -10.12 4.17
C TYR A 37 -7.34 -9.21 2.99
N ILE A 38 -8.13 -9.73 2.03
CA ILE A 38 -8.61 -8.95 0.87
C ILE A 38 -9.55 -7.83 1.31
N VAL A 39 -10.34 -8.02 2.37
CA VAL A 39 -11.17 -6.95 2.94
C VAL A 39 -10.29 -5.79 3.40
N ASN A 40 -9.19 -6.08 4.10
CA ASN A 40 -8.25 -5.06 4.57
C ASN A 40 -7.50 -4.41 3.40
N GLU A 41 -7.02 -5.20 2.44
CA GLU A 41 -6.42 -4.69 1.19
C GLU A 41 -7.35 -3.66 0.51
N ASN A 42 -8.65 -3.98 0.42
CA ASN A 42 -9.63 -3.10 -0.19
C ASN A 42 -9.87 -1.80 0.58
N ARG A 43 -9.70 -1.77 1.90
CA ARG A 43 -9.77 -0.52 2.69
C ARG A 43 -8.65 0.44 2.29
N TYR A 44 -7.42 -0.05 2.21
CA TYR A 44 -6.29 0.74 1.74
C TYR A 44 -6.43 1.18 0.28
N LEU A 45 -6.87 0.28 -0.61
CA LEU A 45 -7.13 0.64 -2.01
C LEU A 45 -8.16 1.76 -2.12
N LYS A 46 -9.27 1.70 -1.37
CA LYS A 46 -10.26 2.79 -1.34
C LYS A 46 -9.65 4.11 -0.90
N PHE A 47 -8.77 4.09 0.09
CA PHE A 47 -8.06 5.28 0.54
C PHE A 47 -7.14 5.84 -0.55
N LEU A 48 -6.30 5.01 -1.14
CA LEU A 48 -5.40 5.39 -2.23
C LEU A 48 -6.15 5.94 -3.45
N LEU A 49 -7.27 5.32 -3.82
CA LEU A 49 -8.09 5.78 -4.94
C LEU A 49 -8.78 7.12 -4.67
N ARG A 50 -9.10 7.44 -3.41
CA ARG A 50 -9.57 8.77 -3.04
C ARG A 50 -8.45 9.80 -3.20
N LEU A 51 -7.24 9.50 -2.76
CA LEU A 51 -6.09 10.37 -3.01
C LEU A 51 -5.83 10.53 -4.50
N TYR A 52 -5.87 9.45 -5.28
CA TYR A 52 -5.71 9.47 -6.74
C TYR A 52 -6.73 10.37 -7.45
N LYS A 53 -7.99 10.38 -7.01
CA LYS A 53 -9.02 11.28 -7.57
C LYS A 53 -8.68 12.75 -7.37
N MET A 54 -7.97 13.07 -6.29
CA MET A 54 -7.57 14.44 -5.93
C MET A 54 -6.22 14.82 -6.55
N ASP A 55 -5.32 13.85 -6.74
CA ASP A 55 -4.00 14.06 -7.32
C ASP A 55 -3.57 12.85 -8.15
N LYS A 56 -3.49 13.02 -9.46
CA LYS A 56 -3.02 11.98 -10.39
C LYS A 56 -1.50 11.97 -10.58
N ASN A 57 -0.79 12.96 -10.02
CA ASN A 57 0.66 13.06 -10.16
C ASN A 57 1.37 12.26 -9.06
N MET A 58 1.61 10.99 -9.34
CA MET A 58 2.22 10.09 -8.37
C MET A 58 3.66 9.77 -8.75
N VAL A 59 4.54 9.84 -7.77
CA VAL A 59 5.93 9.38 -7.87
C VAL A 59 6.06 8.12 -7.03
N TYR A 60 6.49 7.04 -7.68
CA TYR A 60 6.77 5.77 -7.02
C TYR A 60 8.26 5.63 -6.77
N LYS A 61 8.62 5.14 -5.59
CA LYS A 61 10.00 4.75 -5.25
C LYS A 61 9.98 3.33 -4.69
N PHE A 62 10.89 2.49 -5.17
CA PHE A 62 11.08 1.12 -4.72
C PHE A 62 12.52 0.93 -4.25
N ARG A 63 12.74 -0.05 -3.36
CA ARG A 63 14.09 -0.56 -3.09
C ARG A 63 14.58 -1.33 -4.33
N PHE A 64 13.72 -2.18 -4.86
CA PHE A 64 13.92 -2.92 -6.12
C PHE A 64 12.55 -3.25 -6.71
N PHE A 65 12.49 -3.50 -8.02
CA PHE A 65 11.29 -3.94 -8.72
C PHE A 65 11.70 -4.95 -9.80
N GLU A 66 11.28 -6.19 -9.64
CA GLU A 66 11.65 -7.33 -10.48
C GLU A 66 10.43 -8.09 -11.01
N LYS A 67 10.67 -9.04 -11.92
CA LYS A 67 9.60 -9.81 -12.57
C LYS A 67 8.76 -10.63 -11.58
N TRP A 68 9.38 -11.18 -10.55
CA TRP A 68 8.70 -11.99 -9.54
C TRP A 68 7.68 -11.20 -8.71
N CYS A 69 7.79 -9.88 -8.64
CA CYS A 69 6.80 -9.06 -7.96
C CYS A 69 5.38 -9.28 -8.51
N PHE A 70 5.25 -9.67 -9.80
CA PHE A 70 3.95 -9.97 -10.40
C PHE A 70 3.34 -11.30 -9.93
N ASP A 71 4.09 -12.15 -9.24
CA ASP A 71 3.60 -13.46 -8.76
C ASP A 71 2.63 -13.32 -7.58
N PHE A 72 2.62 -12.15 -6.93
CA PHE A 72 1.61 -11.79 -5.93
C PHE A 72 0.21 -11.47 -6.54
N LEU A 73 0.11 -11.36 -7.85
CA LEU A 73 -1.16 -11.17 -8.54
C LEU A 73 -1.74 -12.55 -8.93
N SER A 74 -3.06 -12.72 -8.72
CA SER A 74 -3.78 -13.87 -9.23
C SER A 74 -3.81 -13.89 -10.77
N ASN A 75 -4.14 -15.03 -11.37
CA ASN A 75 -4.26 -15.15 -12.83
C ASN A 75 -5.31 -14.19 -13.41
N SER A 76 -6.44 -14.00 -12.74
CA SER A 76 -7.47 -13.05 -13.15
C SER A 76 -6.98 -11.59 -13.07
N GLU A 77 -6.21 -11.24 -12.03
CA GLU A 77 -5.60 -9.92 -11.92
C GLU A 77 -4.50 -9.71 -12.96
N LYS A 78 -3.67 -10.72 -13.24
CA LYS A 78 -2.67 -10.66 -14.33
C LYS A 78 -3.32 -10.42 -15.69
N LEU A 79 -4.49 -11.02 -15.94
CA LEU A 79 -5.26 -10.79 -17.16
C LEU A 79 -5.85 -9.37 -17.18
N HIS A 80 -6.50 -8.96 -16.10
CA HIS A 80 -7.06 -7.60 -15.95
C HIS A 80 -5.99 -6.51 -16.15
N TYR A 81 -4.83 -6.65 -15.52
CA TYR A 81 -3.74 -5.67 -15.60
C TYR A 81 -2.75 -5.91 -16.75
N LYS A 82 -3.06 -6.74 -17.74
CA LYS A 82 -2.12 -7.15 -18.81
C LYS A 82 -1.38 -5.98 -19.47
N ASN A 83 -2.10 -4.92 -19.81
CA ASN A 83 -1.51 -3.73 -20.44
C ASN A 83 -0.66 -2.92 -19.46
N SER A 84 -1.10 -2.79 -18.22
CA SER A 84 -0.38 -2.11 -17.15
C SER A 84 0.90 -2.86 -16.76
N ILE A 85 0.89 -4.19 -16.77
CA ILE A 85 2.09 -5.03 -16.57
C ILE A 85 3.11 -4.76 -17.69
N ARG A 86 2.68 -4.75 -18.96
CA ARG A 86 3.57 -4.46 -20.09
C ARG A 86 4.20 -3.06 -19.99
N LYS A 87 3.39 -2.08 -19.65
CA LYS A 87 3.81 -0.69 -19.45
C LYS A 87 4.81 -0.55 -18.31
N LEU A 88 4.52 -1.22 -17.18
CA LEU A 88 5.36 -1.19 -16.00
C LEU A 88 6.69 -1.91 -16.21
N ARG A 89 6.69 -3.08 -16.89
CA ARG A 89 7.92 -3.78 -17.27
C ARG A 89 8.87 -2.89 -18.09
N ARG A 90 8.35 -2.09 -19.03
CA ARG A 90 9.17 -1.18 -19.84
C ARG A 90 9.70 0.01 -19.05
N LYS A 91 8.94 0.51 -18.06
CA LYS A 91 9.24 1.77 -17.36
C LYS A 91 9.95 1.59 -16.03
N ALA A 92 9.69 0.52 -15.32
CA ALA A 92 10.07 0.38 -13.91
C ALA A 92 11.08 -0.72 -13.63
N LEU A 93 11.16 -1.79 -14.45
CA LEU A 93 12.15 -2.85 -14.21
C LEU A 93 13.57 -2.27 -14.13
N GLY A 94 14.25 -2.60 -13.05
CA GLY A 94 15.59 -2.08 -12.75
C GLY A 94 15.66 -0.62 -12.32
N LYS A 95 14.53 0.12 -12.28
CA LYS A 95 14.50 1.52 -11.84
C LYS A 95 14.01 1.62 -10.40
N LYS A 96 14.67 2.48 -9.62
CA LYS A 96 14.29 2.77 -8.23
C LYS A 96 13.16 3.80 -8.11
N LYS A 97 12.89 4.58 -9.17
CA LYS A 97 11.89 5.67 -9.14
C LYS A 97 11.27 5.87 -10.52
N PHE A 98 9.96 6.10 -10.59
CA PHE A 98 9.28 6.54 -11.81
C PHE A 98 8.01 7.37 -11.51
N LEU A 99 7.66 8.22 -12.45
CA LEU A 99 6.43 9.02 -12.43
C LEU A 99 5.32 8.28 -13.17
N ASN A 100 4.12 8.24 -12.62
CA ASN A 100 2.97 7.65 -13.29
C ASN A 100 1.65 8.32 -12.89
N LYS A 101 0.69 8.31 -13.84
CA LYS A 101 -0.66 8.85 -13.67
C LYS A 101 -1.76 7.81 -13.87
N ASP A 102 -1.40 6.54 -13.96
CA ASP A 102 -2.29 5.44 -14.34
C ASP A 102 -2.88 4.78 -13.09
N LYS A 103 -4.21 4.73 -13.03
CA LYS A 103 -4.96 4.15 -11.92
C LYS A 103 -4.66 2.65 -11.75
N ASP A 104 -4.66 1.90 -12.85
CA ASP A 104 -4.45 0.46 -12.80
C ASP A 104 -3.05 0.12 -12.31
N ILE A 105 -2.06 0.96 -12.65
CA ILE A 105 -0.70 0.80 -12.13
C ILE A 105 -0.66 1.08 -10.62
N LEU A 106 -1.39 2.09 -10.13
CA LEU A 106 -1.51 2.34 -8.69
C LEU A 106 -2.08 1.12 -7.97
N GLU A 107 -3.23 0.62 -8.42
CA GLU A 107 -3.90 -0.53 -7.82
C GLU A 107 -3.00 -1.78 -7.84
N MET A 108 -2.41 -2.06 -8.99
CA MET A 108 -1.55 -3.23 -9.17
C MET A 108 -0.32 -3.19 -8.27
N ILE A 109 0.40 -2.07 -8.26
CA ILE A 109 1.60 -1.91 -7.43
C ILE A 109 1.25 -2.01 -5.95
N PHE A 110 0.14 -1.39 -5.53
CA PHE A 110 -0.30 -1.47 -4.15
C PHE A 110 -0.60 -2.92 -3.76
N LYS A 111 -1.36 -3.68 -4.56
CA LYS A 111 -1.67 -5.08 -4.28
C LYS A 111 -0.41 -5.94 -4.15
N MET A 112 0.54 -5.77 -5.08
CA MET A 112 1.82 -6.47 -5.01
C MET A 112 2.58 -6.13 -3.71
N SER A 113 2.65 -4.84 -3.36
CA SER A 113 3.31 -4.39 -2.14
C SER A 113 2.61 -4.88 -0.88
N PHE A 114 1.27 -4.85 -0.84
CA PHE A 114 0.50 -5.28 0.32
C PHE A 114 0.60 -6.78 0.57
N ARG A 115 0.72 -7.59 -0.48
CA ARG A 115 0.78 -9.06 -0.40
C ARG A 115 2.19 -9.61 -0.18
N ASP A 116 3.21 -8.80 -0.40
CA ASP A 116 4.61 -9.17 -0.20
C ASP A 116 5.11 -8.67 1.15
N VAL A 117 5.06 -9.53 2.15
CA VAL A 117 5.49 -9.22 3.52
C VAL A 117 7.01 -9.12 3.64
N PHE A 118 7.77 -9.80 2.78
CA PHE A 118 9.18 -10.04 3.02
C PHE A 118 10.17 -9.27 2.12
N GLY A 119 9.77 -8.80 0.96
CA GLY A 119 10.71 -8.28 -0.01
C GLY A 119 10.40 -6.88 -0.56
N PHE A 120 9.43 -6.80 -1.44
CA PHE A 120 9.05 -5.59 -2.16
C PHE A 120 8.52 -4.48 -1.24
N GLN A 121 7.85 -4.90 -0.15
CA GLN A 121 7.25 -4.01 0.83
C GLN A 121 8.29 -3.11 1.52
N LYS A 122 9.47 -3.65 1.84
CA LYS A 122 10.55 -2.86 2.45
C LYS A 122 11.10 -1.81 1.48
N GLY A 123 10.53 -0.61 1.51
CA GLY A 123 10.99 0.53 0.72
C GLY A 123 10.08 0.98 -0.41
N TYR A 124 8.85 0.44 -0.48
CA TYR A 124 7.82 0.98 -1.35
C TYR A 124 7.31 2.32 -0.81
N LYS A 125 7.34 3.34 -1.67
CA LYS A 125 6.84 4.67 -1.36
C LYS A 125 6.01 5.19 -2.50
N ILE A 126 4.87 5.83 -2.17
CA ILE A 126 4.06 6.61 -3.11
C ILE A 126 4.04 8.05 -2.62
N TYR A 127 4.38 8.97 -3.49
CA TYR A 127 4.28 10.40 -3.22
C TYR A 127 3.26 11.03 -4.16
N PHE A 128 2.19 11.60 -3.60
CA PHE A 128 1.20 12.42 -4.29
C PHE A 128 1.71 13.85 -4.33
N SER A 129 2.17 14.29 -5.51
CA SER A 129 3.03 15.48 -5.63
C SER A 129 2.32 16.79 -5.33
N ASN A 130 1.05 16.93 -5.75
CA ASN A 130 0.27 18.14 -5.51
C ASN A 130 -0.29 18.19 -4.08
N LEU A 131 -0.70 17.04 -3.53
CA LEU A 131 -1.20 16.92 -2.16
C LEU A 131 -0.09 16.98 -1.12
N LYS A 132 1.18 16.78 -1.51
CA LYS A 132 2.32 16.65 -0.58
C LYS A 132 2.14 15.52 0.43
N ILE A 133 1.48 14.43 0.01
CA ILE A 133 1.23 13.24 0.84
C ILE A 133 2.21 12.15 0.42
N LEU A 134 2.96 11.62 1.38
CA LEU A 134 3.85 10.48 1.22
C LEU A 134 3.27 9.28 1.97
N ILE A 135 3.17 8.15 1.28
CA ILE A 135 2.84 6.86 1.87
C ILE A 135 4.06 5.97 1.75
N THR A 136 4.50 5.40 2.86
CA THR A 136 5.65 4.49 2.94
C THR A 136 5.18 3.17 3.53
N SER A 137 5.52 2.06 2.89
CA SER A 137 5.24 0.74 3.45
C SER A 137 6.02 0.53 4.74
N LEU A 138 5.35 -0.09 5.70
CA LEU A 138 5.92 -0.67 6.91
C LEU A 138 5.87 -2.20 6.81
N THR A 139 6.41 -2.86 7.80
CA THR A 139 6.11 -4.27 8.08
C THR A 139 4.67 -4.42 8.57
N ASP A 140 4.15 -5.65 8.56
CA ASP A 140 2.90 -6.01 9.24
C ASP A 140 1.62 -5.35 8.69
N TYR A 141 1.56 -5.19 7.35
CA TYR A 141 0.37 -4.71 6.62
C TYR A 141 -0.10 -3.30 6.98
N CYS A 142 0.77 -2.48 7.57
CA CYS A 142 0.50 -1.08 7.82
C CYS A 142 1.42 -0.16 7.01
N TYR A 143 1.11 1.12 6.99
CA TYR A 143 1.86 2.12 6.24
C TYR A 143 2.13 3.35 7.10
N PHE A 144 3.25 4.02 6.88
CA PHE A 144 3.38 5.41 7.31
C PHE A 144 2.70 6.33 6.31
N ILE A 145 1.99 7.30 6.82
CA ILE A 145 1.48 8.42 6.03
C ILE A 145 2.05 9.72 6.58
N THR A 146 2.69 10.51 5.72
CA THR A 146 3.25 11.81 6.05
C THR A 146 2.58 12.89 5.21
N PHE A 147 2.14 13.98 5.84
CA PHE A 147 1.45 15.10 5.19
C PHE A 147 1.71 16.43 5.90
N LEU A 148 1.25 17.54 5.30
CA LEU A 148 1.36 18.87 5.90
C LEU A 148 0.34 19.05 7.05
N ASP A 149 0.71 19.73 8.11
CA ASP A 149 -0.12 19.90 9.31
C ASP A 149 -1.50 20.50 8.98
N LYS A 150 -1.57 21.42 8.02
CA LYS A 150 -2.81 22.04 7.54
C LYS A 150 -3.78 21.07 6.88
N ASP A 151 -3.32 19.92 6.42
CA ASP A 151 -4.13 18.91 5.72
C ASP A 151 -4.62 17.80 6.67
N GLU A 152 -4.35 17.89 7.97
CA GLU A 152 -4.64 16.85 8.96
C GLU A 152 -6.11 16.44 8.97
N GLU A 153 -7.02 17.38 9.11
CA GLU A 153 -8.46 17.09 9.16
C GLU A 153 -8.96 16.46 7.85
N LYS A 154 -8.43 16.92 6.73
CA LYS A 154 -8.76 16.36 5.42
C LYS A 154 -8.31 14.89 5.31
N VAL A 155 -7.09 14.60 5.78
CA VAL A 155 -6.54 13.23 5.77
C VAL A 155 -7.31 12.35 6.74
N LYS A 156 -7.59 12.79 7.97
CA LYS A 156 -8.41 12.06 8.95
C LYS A 156 -9.77 11.67 8.37
N ASN A 157 -10.44 12.59 7.69
CA ASN A 157 -11.73 12.34 7.05
C ASN A 157 -11.64 11.28 5.92
N LEU A 158 -10.59 11.30 5.10
CA LEU A 158 -10.37 10.30 4.06
C LEU A 158 -10.09 8.92 4.65
N VAL A 159 -9.31 8.86 5.72
CA VAL A 159 -8.98 7.64 6.45
C VAL A 159 -10.24 7.03 7.04
N LYS A 160 -11.03 7.80 7.79
CA LYS A 160 -12.32 7.36 8.37
C LYS A 160 -13.28 6.84 7.30
N LYS A 161 -13.44 7.55 6.17
CA LYS A 161 -14.27 7.11 5.04
C LYS A 161 -13.77 5.82 4.37
N SER A 162 -12.54 5.42 4.63
CA SER A 162 -11.94 4.18 4.12
C SER A 162 -11.96 3.05 5.14
N LYS A 163 -12.50 3.28 6.34
CA LYS A 163 -12.50 2.36 7.48
C LYS A 163 -11.06 1.97 7.88
N LEU A 164 -10.19 2.96 7.91
CA LEU A 164 -8.82 2.89 8.40
C LEU A 164 -8.68 3.79 9.62
N PHE A 165 -7.58 3.65 10.33
CA PHE A 165 -7.22 4.41 11.53
C PHE A 165 -5.88 5.11 11.33
N LEU A 166 -5.71 6.27 11.97
CA LEU A 166 -4.42 6.94 12.12
C LEU A 166 -3.98 6.77 13.56
N ARG A 167 -2.85 6.10 13.75
CA ARG A 167 -2.21 6.00 15.05
C ARG A 167 -0.99 6.92 15.09
N TRP A 168 -0.72 7.58 16.21
CA TRP A 168 0.55 8.25 16.41
C TRP A 168 1.65 7.19 16.27
N GLY A 169 2.62 7.50 15.42
CA GLY A 169 3.73 6.61 15.23
C GLY A 169 4.63 6.65 16.46
N GLU A 170 4.44 5.76 17.40
CA GLU A 170 5.56 5.31 18.20
C GLU A 170 6.47 4.57 17.23
N ILE A 171 7.46 5.28 16.74
CA ILE A 171 8.56 4.69 15.99
C ILE A 171 9.32 3.89 17.04
N TRP A 172 9.19 2.57 16.98
CA TRP A 172 10.08 1.70 17.72
C TRP A 172 11.50 2.01 17.24
N SER A 173 12.24 2.72 18.10
CA SER A 173 13.65 3.08 17.91
C SER A 173 14.54 1.86 18.09
#